data_f0a03a670c6234c3139413180f6a7f9d
#
_entry.id   f0a03a670c6234c3139413180f6a7f9d
#
_cell.length_a   1.000
_cell.length_b   1.000
_cell.length_c   1.000
_cell.angle_alpha   90.00
_cell.angle_beta   90.00
_cell.angle_gamma   90.00
#
_symmetry.space_group_name_H-M   'P 1'
#
loop_
_entity.id
_entity.type
_entity.pdbx_description
1 polymer ?
#
loop_
_entity_poly.entity_id
_entity_poly.type
_entity_poly.pdbx_seq_one_letter_code
_entity_poly.pdbx_strand_id
1 'polypeptide(L)'
;MKCFYLLVALVVALLFSACTQTASSDDDSSSKTLTEIYFPKLDRITDGYEAELYFNYVMIDLYYLYGHSRNEIADDYKVYLGKGTDADERGKGYCTAPYYDVCYMYNQLKDPFTRYFDPYVAQRVLTNFQETQTIVGIGAEVEEILKDSVQYLQVSNIYPESPSEKAGLREGDIILQVDGVHISSQSNFETMCTGNKGDVIKIVVERGTDTIVVANILDEYRTPTVRIHYEDSIPVIQITEFTGTTISEGGSYAEFVAALQKTEGAKSTIIDLRKNPGGSTDQCNSISSEFLSAGDTIISDIYTKSVRETSDGNDRYVQAFDTVTYTATRDGLGKDRYYVFLADTGSASCAEVVLSAVTVNKKSPVVGMLTYGKGIGQNYIVSGFTKNDPQGLALITAAEGYDKNWESYHDLGIVPDYEIDNPDEQMAKAVELAKKASEKRTAGYGTKRLYHFSKMGPQEQENRIPTLKDLKPRFSKAKLF
;
A
#
# COMPACT_ATOMS: atom_id res chain seq x y z
N MET A 1 -18.56 -12.82 9.06
CA MET A 1 -17.76 -11.77 8.46
C MET A 1 -17.93 -10.43 9.22
N LYS A 2 -17.74 -10.39 10.53
CA LYS A 2 -17.78 -9.17 11.37
C LYS A 2 -16.68 -9.16 12.44
N CYS A 3 -15.69 -10.06 12.37
CA CYS A 3 -14.70 -10.23 13.43
C CYS A 3 -13.26 -9.76 13.09
N PHE A 4 -12.97 -9.32 11.87
CA PHE A 4 -11.59 -8.99 11.50
C PHE A 4 -11.24 -7.49 11.48
N TYR A 5 -12.24 -6.60 11.40
CA TYR A 5 -12.03 -5.16 11.62
C TYR A 5 -11.73 -4.81 13.09
N LEU A 6 -11.79 -5.80 13.98
CA LEU A 6 -11.59 -5.61 15.41
C LEU A 6 -10.12 -5.67 15.87
N LEU A 7 -9.18 -6.21 15.10
CA LEU A 7 -7.84 -6.46 15.64
C LEU A 7 -6.91 -5.24 15.58
N VAL A 8 -6.98 -4.42 14.54
CA VAL A 8 -6.18 -3.17 14.50
C VAL A 8 -6.88 -2.06 15.30
N ALA A 9 -8.21 -1.98 15.24
CA ALA A 9 -8.99 -1.13 16.14
C ALA A 9 -9.01 -1.62 17.60
N LEU A 10 -8.75 -2.92 17.85
CA LEU A 10 -8.81 -3.49 19.19
C LEU A 10 -7.60 -3.15 20.05
N VAL A 11 -6.41 -2.98 19.46
CA VAL A 11 -5.25 -2.51 20.25
C VAL A 11 -5.45 -1.06 20.67
N VAL A 12 -6.01 -0.20 19.80
CA VAL A 12 -6.38 1.18 20.15
C VAL A 12 -7.64 1.22 21.02
N ALA A 13 -8.67 0.43 20.75
CA ALA A 13 -9.91 0.40 21.54
C ALA A 13 -9.75 -0.28 22.90
N LEU A 14 -8.84 -1.25 23.06
CA LEU A 14 -8.53 -1.84 24.37
C LEU A 14 -7.78 -0.87 25.28
N LEU A 15 -6.95 0.03 24.73
CA LEU A 15 -6.32 1.08 25.52
C LEU A 15 -7.35 2.13 26.00
N PHE A 16 -8.39 2.44 25.21
CA PHE A 16 -9.41 3.44 25.56
C PHE A 16 -10.61 2.87 26.34
N SER A 17 -10.97 1.60 26.14
CA SER A 17 -12.05 0.95 26.92
C SER A 17 -11.64 0.61 28.35
N ALA A 18 -10.33 0.50 28.62
CA ALA A 18 -9.80 0.26 29.96
C ALA A 18 -9.89 1.49 30.88
N CYS A 19 -10.04 2.71 30.34
CA CYS A 19 -10.25 3.91 31.15
C CYS A 19 -11.67 4.03 31.74
N THR A 20 -12.64 3.18 31.39
CA THR A 20 -14.03 3.30 31.85
C THR A 20 -14.60 2.07 32.54
N GLN A 21 -13.83 0.98 32.69
CA GLN A 21 -14.29 -0.16 33.48
C GLN A 21 -13.76 -0.10 34.90
N THR A 22 -14.52 0.52 35.78
CA THR A 22 -14.44 0.25 37.22
C THR A 22 -14.94 -1.15 37.47
N ALA A 23 -14.04 -2.10 37.62
CA ALA A 23 -14.37 -3.43 38.14
C ALA A 23 -14.67 -3.30 39.63
N SER A 24 -15.93 -3.49 40.01
CA SER A 24 -16.32 -3.74 41.41
C SER A 24 -16.06 -5.21 41.73
N SER A 25 -14.98 -5.47 42.43
CA SER A 25 -14.89 -6.60 43.36
C SER A 25 -13.73 -6.37 44.33
N ASP A 26 -14.04 -6.44 45.56
CA ASP A 26 -13.12 -6.33 46.73
C ASP A 26 -12.00 -7.35 46.60
N ASP A 27 -10.81 -6.87 46.29
CA ASP A 27 -9.55 -7.50 46.71
C ASP A 27 -8.45 -6.40 46.72
N ASP A 28 -7.91 -6.19 47.94
CA ASP A 28 -6.96 -5.12 48.29
C ASP A 28 -5.55 -5.52 47.83
N SER A 29 -5.32 -5.49 46.50
CA SER A 29 -4.02 -5.49 45.89
C SER A 29 -4.03 -4.47 44.75
N SER A 30 -3.23 -3.43 44.82
CA SER A 30 -3.12 -2.34 43.87
C SER A 30 -2.67 -2.88 42.49
N SER A 31 -3.60 -3.40 41.69
CA SER A 31 -3.32 -3.77 40.30
C SER A 31 -3.14 -2.50 39.47
N LYS A 32 -1.92 -2.27 38.97
CA LYS A 32 -1.64 -1.19 38.04
C LYS A 32 -2.53 -1.26 36.81
N THR A 33 -3.03 -0.13 36.34
CA THR A 33 -3.76 -0.02 35.09
C THR A 33 -2.85 -0.33 33.89
N LEU A 34 -3.43 -0.69 32.76
CA LEU A 34 -2.64 -0.89 31.52
C LEU A 34 -1.84 0.37 31.18
N THR A 35 -2.42 1.55 31.35
CA THR A 35 -1.73 2.84 31.13
C THR A 35 -0.49 2.99 32.01
N GLU A 36 -0.59 2.64 33.31
CA GLU A 36 0.55 2.72 34.23
C GLU A 36 1.65 1.70 33.89
N ILE A 37 1.30 0.58 33.26
CA ILE A 37 2.28 -0.44 32.87
C ILE A 37 2.96 -0.07 31.55
N TYR A 38 2.18 0.39 30.54
CA TYR A 38 2.72 0.82 29.24
C TYR A 38 3.47 2.14 29.33
N PHE A 39 2.95 3.07 30.11
CA PHE A 39 3.46 4.45 30.20
C PHE A 39 3.76 4.85 31.66
N PRO A 40 4.72 4.19 32.33
CA PRO A 40 4.94 4.37 33.76
C PRO A 40 5.40 5.77 34.19
N LYS A 41 5.77 6.63 33.22
CA LYS A 41 6.17 8.01 33.49
C LYS A 41 5.07 9.04 33.16
N LEU A 42 3.97 8.63 32.50
CA LEU A 42 2.96 9.53 31.95
C LEU A 42 2.29 10.40 33.03
N ASP A 43 1.95 9.82 34.18
CA ASP A 43 1.31 10.54 35.28
C ASP A 43 2.19 11.67 35.90
N ARG A 44 3.48 11.68 35.59
CA ARG A 44 4.44 12.69 36.07
C ARG A 44 4.70 13.76 35.03
N ILE A 45 4.19 13.60 33.80
CA ILE A 45 4.36 14.56 32.72
C ILE A 45 3.12 15.45 32.69
N THR A 46 3.30 16.74 32.88
CA THR A 46 2.22 17.74 32.88
C THR A 46 2.13 18.54 31.59
N ASP A 47 3.18 18.50 30.77
CA ASP A 47 3.22 19.13 29.46
C ASP A 47 2.71 18.15 28.38
N GLY A 48 1.69 18.55 27.61
CA GLY A 48 1.08 17.71 26.60
C GLY A 48 2.02 17.34 25.45
N TYR A 49 2.98 18.19 25.13
CA TYR A 49 3.95 17.93 24.06
C TYR A 49 5.06 16.98 24.51
N GLU A 50 5.48 17.11 25.77
CA GLU A 50 6.36 16.12 26.37
C GLU A 50 5.66 14.77 26.50
N ALA A 51 4.35 14.74 26.79
CA ALA A 51 3.55 13.53 26.82
C ALA A 51 3.46 12.87 25.44
N GLU A 52 3.27 13.66 24.38
CA GLU A 52 3.27 13.17 23.00
C GLU A 52 4.63 12.58 22.60
N LEU A 53 5.74 13.26 22.95
CA LEU A 53 7.08 12.74 22.72
C LEU A 53 7.30 11.42 23.46
N TYR A 54 6.93 11.36 24.74
CA TYR A 54 7.08 10.15 25.56
C TYR A 54 6.23 9.00 25.04
N PHE A 55 5.00 9.26 24.63
CA PHE A 55 4.13 8.25 24.01
C PHE A 55 4.80 7.65 22.76
N ASN A 56 5.24 8.50 21.84
CA ASN A 56 5.88 8.06 20.62
C ASN A 56 7.20 7.34 20.88
N TYR A 57 7.98 7.76 21.87
CA TYR A 57 9.19 7.06 22.31
C TYR A 57 8.87 5.62 22.74
N VAL A 58 7.84 5.43 23.58
CA VAL A 58 7.42 4.08 24.02
C VAL A 58 6.94 3.23 22.84
N MET A 59 6.21 3.83 21.89
CA MET A 59 5.75 3.10 20.72
C MET A 59 6.90 2.67 19.81
N ILE A 60 7.92 3.51 19.62
CA ILE A 60 9.15 3.12 18.89
C ILE A 60 9.87 2.00 19.65
N ASP A 61 10.05 2.14 20.97
CA ASP A 61 10.73 1.15 21.80
C ASP A 61 10.07 -0.23 21.72
N LEU A 62 8.75 -0.28 21.68
CA LEU A 62 7.98 -1.53 21.67
C LEU A 62 7.77 -2.12 20.27
N TYR A 63 7.66 -1.29 19.24
CA TYR A 63 7.18 -1.76 17.93
C TYR A 63 8.15 -1.50 16.78
N TYR A 64 9.15 -0.62 16.91
CA TYR A 64 10.08 -0.40 15.81
C TYR A 64 11.00 -1.61 15.61
N LEU A 65 10.86 -2.25 14.46
CA LEU A 65 11.47 -3.53 14.12
C LEU A 65 12.99 -3.60 14.34
N TYR A 66 13.68 -2.51 14.04
CA TYR A 66 15.14 -2.47 14.02
C TYR A 66 15.78 -1.72 15.21
N GLY A 67 15.00 -1.03 16.04
CA GLY A 67 15.48 -0.09 17.03
C GLY A 67 16.55 -0.65 17.97
N HIS A 68 16.26 -1.75 18.64
CA HIS A 68 17.17 -2.39 19.58
C HIS A 68 18.37 -3.07 18.88
N SER A 69 18.17 -3.60 17.68
CA SER A 69 19.24 -4.28 16.96
C SER A 69 20.27 -3.33 16.35
N ARG A 70 19.84 -2.09 16.06
CA ARG A 70 20.69 -1.05 15.45
C ARG A 70 21.17 0.02 16.43
N ASN A 71 20.76 -0.05 17.70
CA ASN A 71 21.01 0.96 18.72
C ASN A 71 20.54 2.37 18.28
N GLU A 72 19.39 2.46 17.63
CA GLU A 72 18.81 3.71 17.14
C GLU A 72 17.91 4.40 18.18
N ILE A 73 17.52 3.65 19.22
CA ILE A 73 16.67 4.15 20.31
C ILE A 73 17.54 4.48 21.51
N ALA A 74 17.41 5.70 22.02
CA ALA A 74 18.10 6.11 23.24
C ALA A 74 17.46 5.44 24.46
N ASP A 75 18.22 5.33 25.57
CA ASP A 75 17.75 4.70 26.81
C ASP A 75 16.68 5.55 27.56
N ASP A 76 16.60 6.84 27.27
CA ASP A 76 15.60 7.75 27.87
C ASP A 76 15.13 8.78 26.83
N TYR A 77 13.80 8.96 26.71
CA TYR A 77 13.18 9.95 25.82
C TYR A 77 13.64 11.39 26.08
N LYS A 78 14.08 11.69 27.31
CA LYS A 78 14.52 13.04 27.70
C LYS A 78 15.71 13.55 26.89
N VAL A 79 16.48 12.68 26.25
CA VAL A 79 17.58 13.10 25.37
C VAL A 79 17.09 13.85 24.14
N TYR A 80 15.82 13.70 23.78
CA TYR A 80 15.19 14.36 22.63
C TYR A 80 14.53 15.69 22.97
N LEU A 81 14.27 15.97 24.27
CA LEU A 81 13.61 17.20 24.70
C LEU A 81 14.44 18.46 24.36
N GLY A 82 13.79 19.42 23.70
CA GLY A 82 14.39 20.68 23.27
C GLY A 82 15.43 20.53 22.17
N LYS A 83 15.43 19.42 21.45
CA LYS A 83 16.35 19.17 20.33
C LYS A 83 15.74 19.46 18.96
N GLY A 84 14.43 19.36 18.85
CA GLY A 84 13.72 19.60 17.59
C GLY A 84 13.70 21.08 17.22
N THR A 85 13.80 21.35 15.93
CA THR A 85 13.78 22.68 15.35
C THR A 85 12.87 22.68 14.10
N ASP A 86 12.66 23.83 13.49
CA ASP A 86 11.98 23.97 12.20
C ASP A 86 12.66 23.20 11.07
N ALA A 87 13.96 22.88 11.20
CA ALA A 87 14.66 21.98 10.28
C ALA A 87 14.10 20.55 10.29
N ASP A 88 13.43 20.14 11.37
CA ASP A 88 12.81 18.82 11.51
C ASP A 88 11.38 18.78 10.98
N GLU A 89 10.81 19.91 10.55
CA GLU A 89 9.42 20.05 10.12
C GLU A 89 9.02 19.03 9.02
N ARG A 90 9.92 18.79 8.07
CA ARG A 90 9.67 17.93 6.89
C ARG A 90 10.70 16.83 6.71
N GLY A 91 11.14 16.27 7.82
CA GLY A 91 12.03 15.12 7.78
C GLY A 91 11.28 13.83 7.43
N LYS A 92 11.19 12.92 8.39
CA LYS A 92 10.35 11.71 8.27
C LYS A 92 8.96 11.98 8.82
N GLY A 93 8.06 12.45 7.98
CA GLY A 93 6.72 12.85 8.34
C GLY A 93 6.52 14.35 8.23
N TYR A 94 5.72 14.92 9.15
CA TYR A 94 5.44 16.34 9.18
C TYR A 94 5.16 16.81 10.62
N CYS A 95 5.87 17.82 11.07
CA CYS A 95 5.65 18.49 12.34
C CYS A 95 5.60 20.01 12.18
N THR A 96 4.71 20.62 12.96
CA THR A 96 4.75 22.05 13.24
C THR A 96 5.15 22.28 14.70
N ALA A 97 5.53 23.51 15.07
CA ALA A 97 5.68 23.82 16.48
C ALA A 97 4.36 23.54 17.21
N PRO A 98 4.35 22.89 18.35
CA PRO A 98 5.50 22.54 19.21
C PRO A 98 5.97 21.08 19.10
N TYR A 99 5.60 20.33 18.07
CA TYR A 99 5.89 18.90 17.94
C TYR A 99 7.27 18.58 17.36
N TYR A 100 8.15 19.56 17.18
CA TYR A 100 9.46 19.37 16.54
C TYR A 100 10.33 18.31 17.23
N ASP A 101 10.28 18.16 18.56
CA ASP A 101 11.04 17.15 19.29
C ASP A 101 10.64 15.72 18.88
N VAL A 102 9.35 15.50 18.58
CA VAL A 102 8.86 14.21 18.09
C VAL A 102 9.47 13.92 16.72
N CYS A 103 9.37 14.85 15.76
CA CYS A 103 10.00 14.68 14.46
C CYS A 103 11.51 14.52 14.53
N TYR A 104 12.19 15.27 15.40
CA TYR A 104 13.63 15.09 15.64
C TYR A 104 13.96 13.66 16.04
N MET A 105 13.21 13.07 16.99
CA MET A 105 13.38 11.68 17.41
C MET A 105 13.22 10.71 16.23
N TYR A 106 12.17 10.86 15.42
CA TYR A 106 11.96 10.01 14.24
C TYR A 106 13.07 10.19 13.20
N ASN A 107 13.61 11.39 13.03
CA ASN A 107 14.70 11.67 12.10
C ASN A 107 16.02 10.95 12.47
N GLN A 108 16.19 10.53 13.73
CA GLN A 108 17.36 9.75 14.15
C GLN A 108 17.31 8.29 13.69
N LEU A 109 16.13 7.76 13.35
CA LEU A 109 15.99 6.40 12.87
C LEU A 109 16.53 6.30 11.42
N LYS A 110 17.15 5.18 11.05
CA LYS A 110 17.72 4.99 9.70
C LYS A 110 16.70 4.50 8.68
N ASP A 111 15.57 3.99 9.16
CA ASP A 111 14.48 3.53 8.32
C ASP A 111 13.70 4.71 7.70
N PRO A 112 13.58 4.80 6.36
CA PRO A 112 12.85 5.88 5.69
C PRO A 112 11.33 5.76 5.81
N PHE A 113 10.81 4.63 6.27
CA PHE A 113 9.37 4.32 6.30
C PHE A 113 8.73 4.62 7.64
N THR A 114 9.50 4.61 8.74
CA THR A 114 9.02 5.00 10.07
C THR A 114 8.91 6.51 10.15
N ARG A 115 7.67 7.03 10.39
CA ARG A 115 7.32 8.46 10.24
C ARG A 115 6.34 8.90 11.30
N TYR A 116 6.33 10.19 11.59
CA TYR A 116 5.34 10.83 12.44
C TYR A 116 4.67 12.02 11.73
N PHE A 117 3.37 12.15 11.93
CA PHE A 117 2.57 13.27 11.46
C PHE A 117 1.86 13.88 12.67
N ASP A 118 2.06 15.18 12.88
CA ASP A 118 1.43 15.88 13.96
C ASP A 118 -0.10 15.95 13.83
N PRO A 119 -0.84 16.32 14.88
CA PRO A 119 -2.30 16.36 14.87
C PRO A 119 -2.91 17.22 13.76
N TYR A 120 -2.19 18.22 13.25
CA TYR A 120 -2.72 19.12 12.21
C TYR A 120 -2.84 18.45 10.84
N VAL A 121 -2.00 17.44 10.56
CA VAL A 121 -2.01 16.74 9.27
C VAL A 121 -2.41 15.26 9.36
N ALA A 122 -2.36 14.67 10.54
CA ALA A 122 -2.57 13.24 10.78
C ALA A 122 -3.92 12.75 10.21
N GLN A 123 -5.01 13.49 10.45
CA GLN A 123 -6.33 13.10 9.95
C GLN A 123 -6.37 13.00 8.42
N ARG A 124 -5.79 13.97 7.73
CA ARG A 124 -5.73 13.96 6.26
C ARG A 124 -4.90 12.80 5.74
N VAL A 125 -3.78 12.50 6.40
CA VAL A 125 -2.92 11.36 6.06
C VAL A 125 -3.67 10.05 6.25
N LEU A 126 -4.38 9.86 7.37
CA LEU A 126 -5.19 8.66 7.62
C LEU A 126 -6.27 8.46 6.57
N THR A 127 -6.99 9.51 6.19
CA THR A 127 -8.02 9.44 5.16
C THR A 127 -7.43 8.99 3.82
N ASN A 128 -6.30 9.55 3.44
CA ASN A 128 -5.62 9.18 2.18
C ASN A 128 -5.12 7.73 2.14
N PHE A 129 -4.86 7.11 3.30
CA PHE A 129 -4.47 5.69 3.35
C PHE A 129 -5.67 4.73 3.31
N GLN A 130 -6.85 5.19 3.73
CA GLN A 130 -8.03 4.34 3.88
C GLN A 130 -8.92 4.32 2.64
N GLU A 131 -8.88 5.37 1.84
CA GLU A 131 -9.80 5.57 0.73
C GLU A 131 -9.06 5.96 -0.55
N THR A 132 -9.54 5.45 -1.70
CA THR A 132 -9.17 6.05 -3.00
C THR A 132 -9.60 7.50 -2.96
N GLN A 133 -8.71 8.40 -3.35
CA GLN A 133 -9.06 9.83 -3.40
C GLN A 133 -10.22 10.04 -4.36
N THR A 134 -11.22 10.79 -3.91
CA THR A 134 -12.23 11.32 -4.81
C THR A 134 -11.57 12.42 -5.65
N ILE A 135 -11.85 12.39 -6.94
CA ILE A 135 -11.38 13.39 -7.90
C ILE A 135 -12.58 14.23 -8.29
N VAL A 136 -12.45 15.57 -8.26
CA VAL A 136 -13.44 16.46 -8.84
C VAL A 136 -13.13 16.62 -10.33
N GLY A 137 -14.08 16.23 -11.17
CA GLY A 137 -13.91 16.31 -12.62
C GLY A 137 -15.09 15.71 -13.36
N ILE A 138 -14.91 15.39 -14.62
CA ILE A 138 -15.96 14.77 -15.45
C ILE A 138 -15.96 13.24 -15.38
N GLY A 139 -14.82 12.60 -15.10
CA GLY A 139 -14.73 11.14 -15.02
C GLY A 139 -14.78 10.43 -16.37
N ALA A 140 -14.06 10.94 -17.36
CA ALA A 140 -13.84 10.31 -18.66
C ALA A 140 -12.36 10.38 -19.06
N GLU A 141 -11.90 9.38 -19.77
CA GLU A 141 -10.58 9.34 -20.42
C GLU A 141 -10.76 9.51 -21.92
N VAL A 142 -9.75 10.12 -22.55
CA VAL A 142 -9.72 10.31 -24.01
C VAL A 142 -8.42 9.83 -24.59
N GLU A 143 -8.44 9.39 -25.83
CA GLU A 143 -7.24 9.02 -26.60
C GLU A 143 -7.18 9.80 -27.90
N GLU A 144 -5.97 10.02 -28.41
CA GLU A 144 -5.76 10.67 -29.70
C GLU A 144 -5.94 9.67 -30.83
N ILE A 145 -6.82 9.98 -31.77
CA ILE A 145 -7.09 9.16 -32.95
C ILE A 145 -6.85 9.96 -34.24
N LEU A 146 -6.52 9.25 -35.31
CA LEU A 146 -6.43 9.79 -36.68
C LEU A 146 -7.66 9.38 -37.48
N LYS A 147 -8.44 10.38 -37.94
CA LYS A 147 -9.56 10.16 -38.84
C LYS A 147 -9.38 11.07 -40.06
N ASP A 148 -9.33 10.50 -41.25
CA ASP A 148 -9.11 11.21 -42.50
C ASP A 148 -7.85 12.11 -42.50
N SER A 149 -6.76 11.65 -41.86
CA SER A 149 -5.49 12.38 -41.66
C SER A 149 -5.61 13.61 -40.75
N VAL A 150 -6.71 13.76 -40.00
CA VAL A 150 -6.90 14.80 -38.99
C VAL A 150 -6.90 14.15 -37.60
N GLN A 151 -6.19 14.77 -36.67
CA GLN A 151 -6.13 14.33 -35.28
C GLN A 151 -7.37 14.79 -34.52
N TYR A 152 -8.00 13.85 -33.86
CA TYR A 152 -9.14 14.05 -32.97
C TYR A 152 -8.88 13.39 -31.62
N LEU A 153 -9.68 13.74 -30.62
CA LEU A 153 -9.78 13.00 -29.37
C LEU A 153 -11.05 12.14 -29.37
N GLN A 154 -10.90 10.89 -29.01
CA GLN A 154 -12.03 9.98 -28.81
C GLN A 154 -12.14 9.61 -27.33
N VAL A 155 -13.37 9.54 -26.80
CA VAL A 155 -13.60 9.01 -25.47
C VAL A 155 -13.25 7.53 -25.45
N SER A 156 -12.21 7.17 -24.71
CA SER A 156 -11.71 5.80 -24.58
C SER A 156 -12.29 5.07 -23.37
N ASN A 157 -12.68 5.81 -22.32
CA ASN A 157 -13.26 5.21 -21.11
C ASN A 157 -14.15 6.21 -20.38
N ILE A 158 -15.20 5.72 -19.73
CA ILE A 158 -16.06 6.48 -18.81
C ILE A 158 -16.13 5.75 -17.48
N TYR A 159 -15.80 6.47 -16.40
CA TYR A 159 -15.87 5.90 -15.08
C TYR A 159 -17.31 5.72 -14.62
N PRO A 160 -17.67 4.56 -14.05
CA PRO A 160 -18.98 4.34 -13.46
C PRO A 160 -19.32 5.40 -12.41
N GLU A 161 -20.60 5.79 -12.38
CA GLU A 161 -21.15 6.81 -11.48
C GLU A 161 -20.54 8.22 -11.63
N SER A 162 -19.70 8.42 -12.63
CA SER A 162 -19.09 9.71 -12.91
C SER A 162 -20.07 10.76 -13.45
N PRO A 163 -19.69 12.05 -13.42
CA PRO A 163 -20.45 13.10 -14.13
C PRO A 163 -20.64 12.81 -15.61
N SER A 164 -19.64 12.28 -16.31
CA SER A 164 -19.74 11.96 -17.74
C SER A 164 -20.75 10.87 -18.03
N GLU A 165 -20.80 9.81 -17.22
CA GLU A 165 -21.83 8.76 -17.37
C GLU A 165 -23.23 9.34 -17.14
N LYS A 166 -23.41 10.11 -16.06
CA LYS A 166 -24.68 10.75 -15.72
C LYS A 166 -25.15 11.74 -16.80
N ALA A 167 -24.20 12.44 -17.43
CA ALA A 167 -24.46 13.37 -18.53
C ALA A 167 -24.74 12.69 -19.88
N GLY A 168 -24.47 11.37 -20.00
CA GLY A 168 -24.70 10.59 -21.22
C GLY A 168 -23.58 10.68 -22.25
N LEU A 169 -22.35 11.06 -21.86
CA LEU A 169 -21.15 10.85 -22.69
C LEU A 169 -20.94 9.33 -22.87
N ARG A 170 -20.36 8.91 -23.99
CA ARG A 170 -20.18 7.48 -24.32
C ARG A 170 -18.78 7.22 -24.84
N GLU A 171 -18.28 6.05 -24.57
CA GLU A 171 -17.09 5.54 -25.24
C GLU A 171 -17.30 5.55 -26.76
N GLY A 172 -16.28 5.95 -27.48
CA GLY A 172 -16.33 6.13 -28.93
C GLY A 172 -16.81 7.50 -29.41
N ASP A 173 -17.31 8.38 -28.54
CA ASP A 173 -17.63 9.78 -28.89
C ASP A 173 -16.37 10.54 -29.31
N ILE A 174 -16.41 11.25 -30.42
CA ILE A 174 -15.30 12.10 -30.88
C ILE A 174 -15.51 13.50 -30.31
N ILE A 175 -14.56 14.02 -29.53
CA ILE A 175 -14.61 15.36 -28.97
C ILE A 175 -14.37 16.40 -30.05
N LEU A 176 -15.30 17.29 -30.24
CA LEU A 176 -15.18 18.41 -31.19
C LEU A 176 -14.83 19.72 -30.45
N GLN A 177 -15.48 19.99 -29.33
CA GLN A 177 -15.28 21.22 -28.55
C GLN A 177 -15.52 20.98 -27.07
N VAL A 178 -14.85 21.76 -26.23
CA VAL A 178 -15.13 21.92 -24.80
C VAL A 178 -15.36 23.41 -24.55
N ASP A 179 -16.54 23.77 -24.03
CA ASP A 179 -16.98 25.14 -23.78
C ASP A 179 -16.79 26.10 -24.99
N GLY A 180 -17.05 25.58 -26.18
CA GLY A 180 -16.92 26.30 -27.44
C GLY A 180 -15.53 26.39 -28.02
N VAL A 181 -14.51 25.85 -27.35
CA VAL A 181 -13.12 25.77 -27.81
C VAL A 181 -12.87 24.44 -28.50
N HIS A 182 -12.31 24.46 -29.71
CA HIS A 182 -11.89 23.25 -30.41
C HIS A 182 -10.70 22.59 -29.68
N ILE A 183 -10.78 21.29 -29.42
CA ILE A 183 -9.78 20.51 -28.69
C ILE A 183 -9.21 19.43 -29.59
N SER A 184 -7.88 19.36 -29.67
CA SER A 184 -7.15 18.38 -30.49
C SER A 184 -6.05 17.64 -29.70
N SER A 185 -5.85 17.96 -28.42
CA SER A 185 -4.86 17.27 -27.58
C SER A 185 -5.44 16.89 -26.22
N GLN A 186 -4.99 15.76 -25.70
CA GLN A 186 -5.40 15.24 -24.38
C GLN A 186 -5.10 16.25 -23.27
N SER A 187 -3.93 16.88 -23.27
CA SER A 187 -3.53 17.86 -22.26
C SER A 187 -4.47 19.08 -22.22
N ASN A 188 -4.95 19.55 -23.38
CA ASN A 188 -5.92 20.63 -23.44
C ASN A 188 -7.27 20.18 -22.91
N PHE A 189 -7.70 18.97 -23.25
CA PHE A 189 -8.95 18.39 -22.73
C PHE A 189 -8.93 18.29 -21.20
N GLU A 190 -7.89 17.72 -20.64
CA GLU A 190 -7.71 17.61 -19.20
C GLU A 190 -7.76 18.97 -18.50
N THR A 191 -7.04 19.97 -19.07
CA THR A 191 -7.04 21.32 -18.53
C THR A 191 -8.44 21.97 -18.56
N MET A 192 -9.15 21.85 -19.69
CA MET A 192 -10.49 22.42 -19.87
C MET A 192 -11.57 21.71 -19.03
N CYS A 193 -11.35 20.45 -18.67
CA CYS A 193 -12.26 19.65 -17.84
C CYS A 193 -11.95 19.71 -16.33
N THR A 194 -11.12 20.67 -15.91
CA THR A 194 -10.78 20.92 -14.50
C THR A 194 -11.55 22.11 -13.97
N GLY A 195 -12.04 22.04 -12.72
CA GLY A 195 -12.79 23.13 -12.08
C GLY A 195 -13.21 22.75 -10.66
N ASN A 196 -14.18 23.50 -10.12
CA ASN A 196 -14.75 23.23 -8.81
C ASN A 196 -15.97 22.32 -8.92
N LYS A 197 -16.28 21.60 -7.87
CA LYS A 197 -17.54 20.85 -7.77
C LYS A 197 -18.73 21.77 -8.02
N GLY A 198 -19.59 21.35 -8.95
CA GLY A 198 -20.78 22.11 -9.39
C GLY A 198 -20.58 22.96 -10.65
N ASP A 199 -19.33 23.16 -11.11
CA ASP A 199 -19.08 23.82 -12.39
C ASP A 199 -19.66 23.01 -13.55
N VAL A 200 -20.17 23.69 -14.59
CA VAL A 200 -20.77 23.06 -15.76
C VAL A 200 -19.83 23.17 -16.95
N ILE A 201 -19.45 22.04 -17.51
CA ILE A 201 -18.61 21.94 -18.72
C ILE A 201 -19.45 21.38 -19.86
N LYS A 202 -19.48 22.08 -21.00
CA LYS A 202 -20.20 21.66 -22.21
C LYS A 202 -19.24 21.02 -23.19
N ILE A 203 -19.43 19.75 -23.46
CA ILE A 203 -18.65 18.98 -24.42
C ILE A 203 -19.51 18.75 -25.65
N VAL A 204 -19.04 19.18 -26.82
CA VAL A 204 -19.67 18.89 -28.11
C VAL A 204 -18.95 17.69 -28.70
N VAL A 205 -19.73 16.64 -29.00
CA VAL A 205 -19.19 15.38 -29.57
C VAL A 205 -19.86 15.01 -30.88
N GLU A 206 -19.11 14.30 -31.72
CA GLU A 206 -19.65 13.56 -32.85
C GLU A 206 -19.92 12.11 -32.39
N ARG A 207 -21.14 11.64 -32.55
CA ARG A 207 -21.58 10.27 -32.27
C ARG A 207 -22.24 9.70 -33.51
N GLY A 208 -21.52 8.88 -34.25
CA GLY A 208 -21.95 8.41 -35.58
C GLY A 208 -22.07 9.58 -36.56
N THR A 209 -23.27 9.92 -36.98
CA THR A 209 -23.54 11.09 -37.86
C THR A 209 -24.06 12.31 -37.12
N ASP A 210 -24.31 12.21 -35.82
CA ASP A 210 -24.95 13.22 -35.02
C ASP A 210 -23.93 14.06 -34.25
N THR A 211 -24.20 15.35 -34.14
CA THR A 211 -23.46 16.24 -33.24
C THR A 211 -24.32 16.48 -31.98
N ILE A 212 -23.76 16.10 -30.84
CA ILE A 212 -24.46 16.12 -29.55
C ILE A 212 -23.74 17.07 -28.59
N VAL A 213 -24.50 17.83 -27.81
CA VAL A 213 -23.94 18.62 -26.69
C VAL A 213 -24.23 17.90 -25.39
N VAL A 214 -23.16 17.57 -24.68
CA VAL A 214 -23.20 16.90 -23.38
C VAL A 214 -22.79 17.93 -22.30
N ALA A 215 -23.69 18.21 -21.37
CA ALA A 215 -23.42 19.12 -20.26
C ALA A 215 -22.99 18.29 -19.02
N ASN A 216 -21.73 18.35 -18.66
CA ASN A 216 -21.20 17.71 -17.47
C ASN A 216 -21.21 18.68 -16.30
N ILE A 217 -21.72 18.26 -15.16
CA ILE A 217 -21.60 18.99 -13.90
C ILE A 217 -20.46 18.34 -13.14
N LEU A 218 -19.37 19.07 -12.90
CA LEU A 218 -18.23 18.53 -12.16
C LEU A 218 -18.66 18.09 -10.77
N ASP A 219 -18.32 16.85 -10.43
CA ASP A 219 -18.59 16.27 -9.13
C ASP A 219 -17.45 15.35 -8.72
N GLU A 220 -17.49 14.92 -7.48
CA GLU A 220 -16.58 13.89 -6.97
C GLU A 220 -16.92 12.53 -7.60
N TYR A 221 -15.90 11.84 -8.06
CA TYR A 221 -15.99 10.46 -8.50
C TYR A 221 -14.75 9.70 -8.05
N ARG A 222 -14.84 8.37 -8.01
CA ARG A 222 -13.71 7.47 -7.73
C ARG A 222 -13.33 6.75 -9.00
N THR A 223 -12.04 6.48 -9.15
CA THR A 223 -11.54 5.67 -10.25
C THR A 223 -11.41 4.21 -9.83
N PRO A 224 -11.65 3.26 -10.75
CA PRO A 224 -11.30 1.87 -10.48
C PRO A 224 -9.78 1.72 -10.39
N THR A 225 -9.34 0.84 -9.52
CA THR A 225 -7.92 0.48 -9.39
C THR A 225 -7.53 -0.70 -10.27
N VAL A 226 -8.51 -1.41 -10.82
CA VAL A 226 -8.29 -2.54 -11.74
C VAL A 226 -8.96 -2.25 -13.08
N ARG A 227 -8.17 -2.31 -14.15
CA ARG A 227 -8.61 -2.05 -15.52
C ARG A 227 -8.28 -3.22 -16.41
N ILE A 228 -9.10 -3.44 -17.46
CA ILE A 228 -8.88 -4.48 -18.46
C ILE A 228 -8.77 -3.82 -19.83
N HIS A 229 -7.72 -4.17 -20.55
CA HIS A 229 -7.61 -3.93 -21.97
C HIS A 229 -7.05 -5.17 -22.67
N TYR A 230 -6.89 -5.14 -23.99
CA TYR A 230 -6.42 -6.29 -24.75
C TYR A 230 -5.27 -5.90 -25.65
N GLU A 231 -4.19 -6.69 -25.60
CA GLU A 231 -3.06 -6.61 -26.50
C GLU A 231 -3.00 -7.88 -27.35
N ASP A 232 -3.17 -7.75 -28.65
CA ASP A 232 -3.23 -8.89 -29.57
C ASP A 232 -4.16 -10.03 -29.10
N SER A 233 -5.34 -9.70 -28.61
CA SER A 233 -6.33 -10.61 -28.03
C SER A 233 -5.93 -11.26 -26.69
N ILE A 234 -4.80 -10.91 -26.10
CA ILE A 234 -4.41 -11.31 -24.75
C ILE A 234 -4.98 -10.29 -23.75
N PRO A 235 -5.76 -10.71 -22.75
CA PRO A 235 -6.23 -9.79 -21.73
C PRO A 235 -5.07 -9.28 -20.88
N VAL A 236 -5.04 -7.97 -20.66
CA VAL A 236 -4.15 -7.29 -19.73
C VAL A 236 -5.01 -6.76 -18.59
N ILE A 237 -4.72 -7.20 -17.38
CA ILE A 237 -5.34 -6.69 -16.16
C ILE A 237 -4.32 -5.80 -15.47
N GLN A 238 -4.54 -4.49 -15.55
CA GLN A 238 -3.74 -3.50 -14.86
C GLN A 238 -4.28 -3.29 -13.44
N ILE A 239 -3.40 -3.27 -12.45
CA ILE A 239 -3.72 -2.94 -11.05
C ILE A 239 -2.88 -1.72 -10.67
N THR A 240 -3.52 -0.57 -10.42
CA THR A 240 -2.81 0.69 -10.16
C THR A 240 -2.45 0.89 -8.69
N GLU A 241 -3.25 0.33 -7.78
CA GLU A 241 -3.02 0.34 -6.33
C GLU A 241 -3.89 -0.71 -5.63
N PHE A 242 -3.67 -0.93 -4.34
CA PHE A 242 -4.48 -1.85 -3.52
C PHE A 242 -5.21 -1.07 -2.42
N THR A 243 -6.51 -0.86 -2.59
CA THR A 243 -7.33 -0.13 -1.61
C THR A 243 -8.64 -0.83 -1.33
N GLY A 244 -9.12 -0.70 -0.08
CA GLY A 244 -10.38 -1.30 0.36
C GLY A 244 -11.62 -0.56 -0.09
N THR A 245 -11.45 0.69 -0.56
CA THR A 245 -12.56 1.55 -0.96
C THR A 245 -12.30 2.13 -2.35
N THR A 246 -13.02 1.64 -3.34
CA THR A 246 -13.00 2.12 -4.74
C THR A 246 -14.43 2.46 -5.17
N ILE A 247 -14.69 2.47 -6.47
CA ILE A 247 -16.08 2.46 -7.00
C ILE A 247 -16.84 1.17 -6.61
N SER A 248 -16.11 0.12 -6.23
CA SER A 248 -16.67 -1.17 -5.81
C SER A 248 -16.64 -1.34 -4.29
N GLU A 249 -17.70 -1.89 -3.70
CA GLU A 249 -17.81 -2.20 -2.26
C GLU A 249 -16.78 -3.28 -1.92
N GLY A 250 -15.87 -3.64 -2.10
CA GLY A 250 -14.83 -4.64 -1.79
C GLY A 250 -13.48 -4.24 -2.34
N GLY A 251 -13.41 -2.99 -2.85
CA GLY A 251 -12.17 -2.37 -3.28
C GLY A 251 -11.52 -3.06 -4.48
N SER A 252 -10.20 -2.94 -4.55
CA SER A 252 -9.37 -3.51 -5.61
C SER A 252 -9.58 -5.02 -5.79
N TYR A 253 -9.84 -5.73 -4.69
CA TYR A 253 -10.10 -7.18 -4.75
C TYR A 253 -11.39 -7.51 -5.50
N ALA A 254 -12.48 -6.80 -5.22
CA ALA A 254 -13.74 -7.03 -5.93
C ALA A 254 -13.62 -6.71 -7.43
N GLU A 255 -12.92 -5.63 -7.78
CA GLU A 255 -12.63 -5.26 -9.15
C GLU A 255 -11.76 -6.31 -9.86
N PHE A 256 -10.75 -6.85 -9.17
CA PHE A 256 -9.90 -7.91 -9.72
C PHE A 256 -10.67 -9.22 -9.96
N VAL A 257 -11.54 -9.61 -9.03
CA VAL A 257 -12.42 -10.76 -9.21
C VAL A 257 -13.34 -10.58 -10.43
N ALA A 258 -13.94 -9.40 -10.59
CA ALA A 258 -14.76 -9.06 -11.75
C ALA A 258 -13.92 -9.12 -13.06
N ALA A 259 -12.66 -8.65 -13.03
CA ALA A 259 -11.75 -8.74 -14.16
C ALA A 259 -11.41 -10.19 -14.53
N LEU A 260 -11.18 -11.07 -13.55
CA LEU A 260 -10.98 -12.49 -13.80
C LEU A 260 -12.20 -13.16 -14.41
N GLN A 261 -13.41 -12.81 -13.95
CA GLN A 261 -14.67 -13.32 -14.49
C GLN A 261 -14.91 -12.81 -15.93
N LYS A 262 -14.70 -11.52 -16.20
CA LYS A 262 -14.84 -10.93 -17.53
C LYS A 262 -13.87 -11.55 -18.57
N THR A 263 -12.72 -12.01 -18.09
CA THR A 263 -11.69 -12.68 -18.91
C THR A 263 -11.71 -14.20 -18.76
N GLU A 264 -12.85 -14.78 -18.31
CA GLU A 264 -12.99 -16.23 -18.19
C GLU A 264 -12.70 -16.93 -19.53
N GLY A 265 -12.01 -18.07 -19.47
CA GLY A 265 -11.58 -18.81 -20.67
C GLY A 265 -10.27 -18.35 -21.29
N ALA A 266 -9.69 -17.22 -20.87
CA ALA A 266 -8.35 -16.84 -21.29
C ALA A 266 -7.32 -17.86 -20.78
N LYS A 267 -6.49 -18.40 -21.70
CA LYS A 267 -5.43 -19.37 -21.36
C LYS A 267 -4.22 -18.71 -20.71
N SER A 268 -3.98 -17.44 -21.06
CA SER A 268 -2.94 -16.59 -20.51
C SER A 268 -3.46 -15.17 -20.27
N THR A 269 -2.89 -14.50 -19.33
CA THR A 269 -3.26 -13.12 -18.94
C THR A 269 -2.00 -12.36 -18.55
N ILE A 270 -1.88 -11.13 -18.97
CA ILE A 270 -0.83 -10.21 -18.49
C ILE A 270 -1.37 -9.46 -17.29
N ILE A 271 -0.58 -9.39 -16.22
CA ILE A 271 -0.88 -8.57 -15.03
C ILE A 271 0.09 -7.41 -15.04
N ASP A 272 -0.43 -6.19 -15.18
CA ASP A 272 0.38 -4.98 -15.19
C ASP A 272 0.38 -4.30 -13.82
N LEU A 273 1.53 -4.36 -13.15
CA LEU A 273 1.79 -3.75 -11.84
C LEU A 273 2.78 -2.57 -11.94
N ARG A 274 3.07 -2.09 -13.14
CA ARG A 274 3.96 -0.94 -13.32
C ARG A 274 3.35 0.29 -12.64
N LYS A 275 4.21 1.07 -11.96
CA LYS A 275 3.84 2.27 -11.18
C LYS A 275 2.85 2.01 -10.03
N ASN A 276 2.64 0.76 -9.64
CA ASN A 276 1.78 0.42 -8.51
C ASN A 276 2.55 0.56 -7.18
N PRO A 277 2.26 1.56 -6.33
CA PRO A 277 3.01 1.82 -5.10
C PRO A 277 2.69 0.86 -3.95
N GLY A 278 1.74 -0.06 -4.15
CA GLY A 278 1.25 -0.96 -3.13
C GLY A 278 -0.11 -0.56 -2.57
N GLY A 279 -0.30 -0.67 -1.26
CA GLY A 279 -1.54 -0.31 -0.58
C GLY A 279 -1.92 -1.27 0.55
N SER A 280 -3.21 -1.60 0.67
CA SER A 280 -3.76 -2.44 1.72
C SER A 280 -3.32 -3.90 1.61
N THR A 281 -2.75 -4.44 2.69
CA THR A 281 -2.31 -5.83 2.78
C THR A 281 -3.46 -6.83 2.62
N ASP A 282 -4.64 -6.51 3.14
CA ASP A 282 -5.83 -7.37 2.99
C ASP A 282 -6.23 -7.50 1.51
N GLN A 283 -6.13 -6.42 0.75
CA GLN A 283 -6.44 -6.40 -0.67
C GLN A 283 -5.42 -7.21 -1.48
N CYS A 284 -4.13 -6.98 -1.28
CA CYS A 284 -3.12 -7.71 -2.04
C CYS A 284 -3.02 -9.19 -1.66
N ASN A 285 -3.21 -9.56 -0.39
CA ASN A 285 -3.28 -10.97 0.02
C ASN A 285 -4.49 -11.66 -0.62
N SER A 286 -5.66 -11.01 -0.64
CA SER A 286 -6.86 -11.53 -1.28
C SER A 286 -6.67 -11.69 -2.79
N ILE A 287 -6.09 -10.71 -3.47
CA ILE A 287 -5.76 -10.77 -4.91
C ILE A 287 -4.73 -11.87 -5.17
N SER A 288 -3.67 -11.97 -4.35
CA SER A 288 -2.66 -13.05 -4.48
C SER A 288 -3.29 -14.43 -4.40
N SER A 289 -4.28 -14.62 -3.51
CA SER A 289 -4.97 -15.90 -3.35
C SER A 289 -5.70 -16.36 -4.61
N GLU A 290 -6.18 -15.43 -5.45
CA GLU A 290 -6.88 -15.78 -6.69
C GLU A 290 -5.98 -16.39 -7.78
N PHE A 291 -4.67 -16.25 -7.66
CA PHE A 291 -3.70 -16.91 -8.53
C PHE A 291 -3.29 -18.29 -8.04
N LEU A 292 -3.52 -18.63 -6.76
CA LEU A 292 -2.88 -19.72 -6.05
C LEU A 292 -3.83 -20.89 -5.79
N SER A 293 -3.25 -22.05 -5.46
CA SER A 293 -4.00 -23.20 -4.95
C SER A 293 -4.14 -23.13 -3.44
N ALA A 294 -5.17 -23.77 -2.89
CA ALA A 294 -5.34 -23.89 -1.45
C ALA A 294 -4.06 -24.40 -0.77
N GLY A 295 -3.63 -23.72 0.27
CA GLY A 295 -2.42 -24.02 1.03
C GLY A 295 -1.12 -23.40 0.51
N ASP A 296 -1.11 -22.79 -0.69
CA ASP A 296 0.07 -22.05 -1.17
C ASP A 296 0.33 -20.84 -0.27
N THR A 297 1.59 -20.61 0.07
CA THR A 297 2.00 -19.46 0.88
C THR A 297 1.94 -18.17 0.05
N ILE A 298 1.30 -17.15 0.58
CA ILE A 298 1.30 -15.79 0.03
C ILE A 298 2.52 -15.04 0.54
N ILE A 299 2.60 -14.86 1.87
CA ILE A 299 3.71 -14.19 2.54
C ILE A 299 3.79 -14.70 3.99
N SER A 300 5.00 -14.69 4.55
CA SER A 300 5.24 -14.91 5.98
C SER A 300 5.85 -13.65 6.57
N ASP A 301 5.21 -13.06 7.57
CA ASP A 301 5.71 -11.86 8.24
C ASP A 301 6.35 -12.24 9.57
N ILE A 302 7.58 -11.75 9.82
CA ILE A 302 8.13 -11.64 11.17
C ILE A 302 7.77 -10.24 11.65
N TYR A 303 7.02 -10.16 12.75
CA TYR A 303 6.51 -8.88 13.24
C TYR A 303 6.78 -8.67 14.73
N THR A 304 6.80 -7.40 15.12
CA THR A 304 6.96 -6.98 16.52
C THR A 304 5.62 -6.98 17.24
N LYS A 305 5.65 -7.41 18.49
CA LYS A 305 4.54 -7.28 19.43
C LYS A 305 5.06 -6.89 20.80
N SER A 306 4.22 -6.31 21.63
CA SER A 306 4.53 -6.09 23.04
C SER A 306 4.07 -7.28 23.88
N VAL A 307 4.89 -7.72 24.81
CA VAL A 307 4.55 -8.75 25.79
C VAL A 307 4.78 -8.25 27.21
N ARG A 308 3.90 -8.66 28.14
CA ARG A 308 4.05 -8.32 29.54
C ARG A 308 5.08 -9.25 30.18
N GLU A 309 6.08 -8.65 30.82
CA GLU A 309 7.03 -9.33 31.69
C GLU A 309 6.83 -8.88 33.13
N THR A 310 6.85 -9.84 34.06
CA THR A 310 6.83 -9.55 35.50
C THR A 310 8.21 -9.90 36.07
N SER A 311 8.93 -8.89 36.58
CA SER A 311 10.21 -9.07 37.25
C SER A 311 10.20 -8.32 38.56
N ASP A 312 10.60 -8.98 39.64
CA ASP A 312 10.69 -8.43 41.00
C ASP A 312 9.36 -7.78 41.47
N GLY A 313 8.22 -8.38 41.08
CA GLY A 313 6.89 -7.87 41.40
C GLY A 313 6.47 -6.62 40.59
N ASN A 314 7.25 -6.21 39.60
CA ASN A 314 6.90 -5.13 38.71
C ASN A 314 6.60 -5.67 37.29
N ASP A 315 5.47 -5.22 36.76
CA ASP A 315 5.09 -5.49 35.38
C ASP A 315 5.64 -4.40 34.46
N ARG A 316 6.14 -4.84 33.32
CA ARG A 316 6.52 -3.96 32.21
C ARG A 316 6.15 -4.61 30.89
N TYR A 317 5.95 -3.81 29.84
CA TYR A 317 5.88 -4.32 28.48
C TYR A 317 7.25 -4.21 27.82
N VAL A 318 7.60 -5.25 27.09
CA VAL A 318 8.85 -5.33 26.30
C VAL A 318 8.53 -5.75 24.88
N GLN A 319 9.41 -5.40 23.96
CA GLN A 319 9.33 -5.86 22.58
C GLN A 319 9.58 -7.37 22.50
N ALA A 320 8.75 -8.04 21.74
CA ALA A 320 8.93 -9.44 21.33
C ALA A 320 8.67 -9.57 19.84
N PHE A 321 9.04 -10.72 19.28
CA PHE A 321 8.82 -11.06 17.88
C PHE A 321 7.91 -12.27 17.76
N ASP A 322 7.12 -12.28 16.68
CA ASP A 322 6.28 -13.41 16.32
C ASP A 322 6.25 -13.57 14.81
N THR A 323 5.69 -14.67 14.33
CA THR A 323 5.60 -14.96 12.91
C THR A 323 4.18 -15.31 12.54
N VAL A 324 3.68 -14.74 11.46
CA VAL A 324 2.41 -15.12 10.84
C VAL A 324 2.65 -15.49 9.38
N THR A 325 2.01 -16.59 8.93
CA THR A 325 2.05 -17.00 7.53
C THR A 325 0.64 -16.89 6.94
N TYR A 326 0.51 -16.12 5.89
CA TYR A 326 -0.71 -16.01 5.10
C TYR A 326 -0.67 -17.01 3.96
N THR A 327 -1.74 -17.79 3.83
CA THR A 327 -1.87 -18.82 2.79
C THR A 327 -3.20 -18.66 2.04
N ALA A 328 -3.25 -19.09 0.80
CA ALA A 328 -4.50 -19.20 0.07
C ALA A 328 -5.42 -20.23 0.75
N THR A 329 -6.59 -19.80 1.20
CA THR A 329 -7.53 -20.66 1.98
C THR A 329 -8.38 -21.55 1.08
N ARG A 330 -8.44 -21.26 -0.21
CA ARG A 330 -9.14 -21.99 -1.27
C ARG A 330 -8.39 -21.89 -2.58
N ASP A 331 -8.76 -22.71 -3.53
CA ASP A 331 -8.33 -22.54 -4.91
C ASP A 331 -8.83 -21.21 -5.48
N GLY A 332 -7.92 -20.42 -6.03
CA GLY A 332 -8.23 -19.14 -6.65
C GLY A 332 -8.89 -19.29 -8.01
N LEU A 333 -9.71 -18.32 -8.42
CA LEU A 333 -10.41 -18.31 -9.71
C LEU A 333 -9.44 -18.37 -10.91
N GLY A 334 -8.27 -17.78 -10.75
CA GLY A 334 -7.24 -17.72 -11.80
C GLY A 334 -6.16 -18.79 -11.70
N LYS A 335 -6.26 -19.74 -10.77
CA LYS A 335 -5.16 -20.69 -10.46
C LYS A 335 -4.66 -21.51 -11.66
N ASP A 336 -5.52 -21.81 -12.63
CA ASP A 336 -5.20 -22.65 -13.79
C ASP A 336 -4.76 -21.85 -15.03
N ARG A 337 -4.70 -20.51 -14.95
CA ARG A 337 -4.20 -19.64 -16.01
C ARG A 337 -2.69 -19.50 -15.98
N TYR A 338 -2.11 -19.18 -17.11
CA TYR A 338 -0.73 -18.73 -17.20
C TYR A 338 -0.67 -17.21 -17.10
N TYR A 339 0.24 -16.70 -16.29
CA TYR A 339 0.41 -15.27 -16.09
C TYR A 339 1.79 -14.80 -16.50
N VAL A 340 1.85 -13.60 -17.08
CA VAL A 340 3.06 -12.81 -17.26
C VAL A 340 2.89 -11.51 -16.51
N PHE A 341 3.84 -11.13 -15.68
CA PHE A 341 3.78 -9.90 -14.93
C PHE A 341 4.62 -8.80 -15.58
N LEU A 342 4.09 -7.58 -15.59
CA LEU A 342 4.82 -6.35 -15.88
C LEU A 342 5.08 -5.62 -14.57
N ALA A 343 6.34 -5.21 -14.35
CA ALA A 343 6.74 -4.46 -13.17
C ALA A 343 7.83 -3.44 -13.51
N ASP A 344 7.94 -2.38 -12.71
CA ASP A 344 8.95 -1.34 -12.84
C ASP A 344 9.43 -0.84 -11.48
N THR A 345 10.26 0.20 -11.47
CA THR A 345 10.79 0.82 -10.24
C THR A 345 9.72 1.45 -9.36
N GLY A 346 8.51 1.70 -9.88
CA GLY A 346 7.36 2.17 -9.14
C GLY A 346 6.51 1.05 -8.53
N SER A 347 6.77 -0.23 -8.90
CA SER A 347 6.12 -1.39 -8.30
C SER A 347 6.67 -1.63 -6.90
N ALA A 348 5.86 -1.41 -5.85
CA ALA A 348 6.33 -1.41 -4.47
C ALA A 348 5.37 -2.13 -3.51
N SER A 349 5.87 -2.59 -2.36
CA SER A 349 5.06 -3.07 -1.23
C SER A 349 4.06 -4.16 -1.65
N CYS A 350 2.75 -3.94 -1.56
CA CYS A 350 1.72 -4.89 -1.97
C CYS A 350 1.86 -5.39 -3.42
N ALA A 351 2.37 -4.58 -4.35
CA ALA A 351 2.69 -5.05 -5.70
C ALA A 351 3.78 -6.13 -5.68
N GLU A 352 4.76 -5.95 -4.82
CA GLU A 352 5.86 -6.92 -4.62
C GLU A 352 5.38 -8.18 -3.87
N VAL A 353 4.39 -8.05 -2.95
CA VAL A 353 3.75 -9.23 -2.33
C VAL A 353 3.10 -10.09 -3.40
N VAL A 354 2.30 -9.52 -4.30
CA VAL A 354 1.65 -10.25 -5.40
C VAL A 354 2.69 -10.89 -6.31
N LEU A 355 3.70 -10.13 -6.74
CA LEU A 355 4.80 -10.64 -7.57
C LEU A 355 5.51 -11.81 -6.89
N SER A 356 5.96 -11.64 -5.64
CA SER A 356 6.66 -12.66 -4.87
C SER A 356 5.81 -13.93 -4.72
N ALA A 357 4.57 -13.78 -4.24
CA ALA A 357 3.66 -14.91 -4.03
C ALA A 357 3.45 -15.74 -5.30
N VAL A 358 3.10 -15.09 -6.42
CA VAL A 358 2.73 -15.81 -7.64
C VAL A 358 3.96 -16.36 -8.36
N THR A 359 5.04 -15.60 -8.44
CA THR A 359 6.25 -16.04 -9.14
C THR A 359 6.94 -17.21 -8.47
N VAL A 360 6.98 -17.24 -7.13
CA VAL A 360 7.61 -18.33 -6.37
C VAL A 360 6.74 -19.59 -6.37
N ASN A 361 5.41 -19.45 -6.30
CA ASN A 361 4.52 -20.62 -6.33
C ASN A 361 4.28 -21.14 -7.75
N LYS A 362 4.10 -20.28 -8.75
CA LYS A 362 3.68 -20.65 -10.10
C LYS A 362 4.77 -20.52 -11.17
N LYS A 363 5.93 -19.96 -10.81
CA LYS A 363 7.02 -19.67 -11.75
C LYS A 363 6.59 -18.79 -12.94
N SER A 364 5.67 -17.85 -12.68
CA SER A 364 5.23 -16.88 -13.67
C SER A 364 6.36 -15.88 -13.96
N PRO A 365 6.68 -15.58 -15.23
CA PRO A 365 7.74 -14.66 -15.57
C PRO A 365 7.37 -13.22 -15.25
N VAL A 366 8.37 -12.42 -14.91
CA VAL A 366 8.29 -10.96 -14.74
C VAL A 366 9.09 -10.31 -15.86
N VAL A 367 8.50 -9.34 -16.53
CA VAL A 367 9.09 -8.51 -17.56
C VAL A 367 9.12 -7.07 -17.09
N GLY A 368 10.21 -6.35 -17.27
CA GLY A 368 10.30 -4.95 -16.93
C GLY A 368 11.58 -4.57 -16.22
N MET A 369 11.47 -3.83 -15.12
CA MET A 369 12.61 -3.31 -14.38
C MET A 369 12.61 -3.87 -12.94
N LEU A 370 13.75 -3.69 -12.24
CA LEU A 370 13.87 -3.96 -10.81
C LEU A 370 12.78 -3.20 -10.05
N THR A 371 12.06 -3.89 -9.15
CA THR A 371 11.04 -3.24 -8.32
C THR A 371 11.65 -2.43 -7.17
N TYR A 372 10.81 -1.71 -6.45
CA TYR A 372 11.25 -0.77 -5.41
C TYR A 372 12.02 -1.41 -4.24
N GLY A 373 11.57 -2.57 -3.76
CA GLY A 373 12.19 -3.25 -2.61
C GLY A 373 11.60 -2.88 -1.25
N LYS A 374 10.30 -2.60 -1.16
CA LYS A 374 9.63 -2.35 0.13
C LYS A 374 8.98 -3.62 0.67
N GLY A 375 9.77 -4.51 1.27
CA GLY A 375 9.31 -5.76 1.89
C GLY A 375 8.98 -5.65 3.38
N ILE A 376 8.50 -4.48 3.83
CA ILE A 376 8.15 -4.22 5.24
C ILE A 376 6.71 -3.80 5.42
N GLY A 377 6.15 -4.12 6.59
CA GLY A 377 4.85 -3.68 7.06
C GLY A 377 4.96 -2.65 8.17
N GLN A 378 3.99 -1.75 8.25
CA GLN A 378 3.96 -0.66 9.21
C GLN A 378 2.71 -0.73 10.08
N ASN A 379 2.87 -0.46 11.38
CA ASN A 379 1.77 -0.18 12.28
C ASN A 379 1.36 1.29 12.18
N TYR A 380 0.06 1.53 12.16
CA TYR A 380 -0.55 2.86 12.26
C TYR A 380 -0.94 3.08 13.71
N ILE A 381 -0.27 4.01 14.38
CA ILE A 381 -0.49 4.29 15.79
C ILE A 381 -0.96 5.72 15.93
N VAL A 382 -2.20 5.88 16.40
CA VAL A 382 -2.79 7.19 16.67
C VAL A 382 -2.47 7.55 18.12
N SER A 383 -1.82 8.70 18.31
CA SER A 383 -1.56 9.28 19.62
C SER A 383 -2.70 10.20 20.05
N GLY A 384 -2.84 10.40 21.33
CA GLY A 384 -3.83 11.29 21.91
C GLY A 384 -4.44 10.71 23.17
N PHE A 385 -4.45 11.51 24.22
CA PHE A 385 -4.81 11.03 25.55
C PHE A 385 -6.27 11.25 25.88
N THR A 386 -6.98 12.06 25.10
CA THR A 386 -8.41 12.30 25.27
C THR A 386 -9.15 12.23 23.92
N LYS A 387 -10.44 11.86 23.97
CA LYS A 387 -11.29 11.72 22.78
C LYS A 387 -11.46 13.05 22.01
N ASN A 388 -11.18 14.19 22.64
CA ASN A 388 -11.37 15.53 22.09
C ASN A 388 -10.06 16.21 21.69
N ASP A 389 -8.90 15.60 22.01
CA ASP A 389 -7.61 16.17 21.63
C ASP A 389 -7.29 15.85 20.17
N PRO A 390 -6.68 16.78 19.44
CA PRO A 390 -6.10 16.46 18.16
C PRO A 390 -5.11 15.30 18.32
N GLN A 391 -5.19 14.33 17.41
CA GLN A 391 -4.40 13.11 17.49
C GLN A 391 -3.29 13.12 16.46
N GLY A 392 -2.05 12.85 16.89
CA GLY A 392 -0.94 12.57 15.98
C GLY A 392 -1.02 11.17 15.38
N LEU A 393 -0.24 10.91 14.36
CA LEU A 393 -0.16 9.62 13.67
C LEU A 393 1.30 9.19 13.53
N ALA A 394 1.63 8.06 14.10
CA ALA A 394 2.89 7.38 13.87
C ALA A 394 2.71 6.22 12.87
N LEU A 395 3.57 6.14 11.89
CA LEU A 395 3.77 4.98 11.04
C LEU A 395 5.08 4.32 11.46
N ILE A 396 5.02 3.16 12.08
CA ILE A 396 6.21 2.48 12.63
C ILE A 396 6.41 1.16 11.87
N THR A 397 7.57 0.98 11.24
CA THR A 397 7.96 -0.28 10.62
C THR A 397 8.01 -1.36 11.70
N ALA A 398 7.10 -2.32 11.60
CA ALA A 398 6.86 -3.33 12.62
C ALA A 398 6.94 -4.77 12.10
N ALA A 399 7.02 -4.97 10.80
CA ALA A 399 7.09 -6.29 10.20
C ALA A 399 8.04 -6.32 8.99
N GLU A 400 8.61 -7.48 8.69
CA GLU A 400 9.31 -7.78 7.44
C GLU A 400 8.73 -9.05 6.84
N GLY A 401 8.45 -8.99 5.52
CA GLY A 401 7.84 -10.05 4.76
C GLY A 401 8.85 -10.97 4.08
N TYR A 402 8.52 -12.27 4.04
CA TYR A 402 9.29 -13.34 3.47
C TYR A 402 8.42 -14.21 2.57
N ASP A 403 8.97 -14.68 1.46
CA ASP A 403 8.31 -15.65 0.59
C ASP A 403 8.27 -17.07 1.23
N LYS A 404 7.70 -18.04 0.52
CA LYS A 404 7.64 -19.44 1.00
C LYS A 404 9.01 -20.10 1.23
N ASN A 405 10.07 -19.55 0.65
CA ASN A 405 11.46 -20.03 0.82
C ASN A 405 12.18 -19.27 1.93
N TRP A 406 11.48 -18.39 2.65
CA TRP A 406 12.05 -17.49 3.66
C TRP A 406 13.09 -16.52 3.07
N GLU A 407 12.84 -16.02 1.87
CA GLU A 407 13.61 -14.96 1.24
C GLU A 407 12.84 -13.66 1.24
N SER A 408 13.49 -12.54 1.62
CA SER A 408 12.92 -11.21 1.63
C SER A 408 13.44 -10.41 0.44
N TYR A 409 12.56 -9.66 -0.20
CA TYR A 409 12.91 -8.68 -1.23
C TYR A 409 13.13 -7.27 -0.67
N HIS A 410 13.06 -7.10 0.66
CA HIS A 410 13.28 -5.80 1.29
C HIS A 410 14.69 -5.29 1.00
N ASP A 411 14.80 -4.00 0.64
CA ASP A 411 16.01 -3.32 0.16
C ASP A 411 16.65 -3.89 -1.12
N LEU A 412 16.11 -4.97 -1.67
CA LEU A 412 16.65 -5.65 -2.85
C LEU A 412 15.79 -5.48 -4.10
N GLY A 413 14.48 -5.40 -3.93
CA GLY A 413 13.51 -5.49 -5.02
C GLY A 413 13.40 -6.88 -5.63
N ILE A 414 12.47 -7.03 -6.55
CA ILE A 414 12.26 -8.25 -7.34
C ILE A 414 12.89 -8.02 -8.71
N VAL A 415 13.92 -8.81 -9.02
CA VAL A 415 14.59 -8.74 -10.31
C VAL A 415 13.72 -9.40 -11.38
N PRO A 416 13.40 -8.72 -12.51
CA PRO A 416 12.63 -9.32 -13.59
C PRO A 416 13.40 -10.45 -14.28
N ASP A 417 12.66 -11.43 -14.83
CA ASP A 417 13.25 -12.48 -15.68
C ASP A 417 13.72 -11.92 -17.03
N TYR A 418 13.05 -10.86 -17.50
CA TYR A 418 13.38 -10.11 -18.70
C TYR A 418 13.51 -8.64 -18.38
N GLU A 419 14.76 -8.18 -18.20
CA GLU A 419 15.07 -6.78 -17.89
C GLU A 419 14.97 -5.95 -19.18
N ILE A 420 14.01 -5.04 -19.24
CA ILE A 420 13.69 -4.19 -20.39
C ILE A 420 13.27 -2.82 -19.85
N ASP A 421 13.90 -1.76 -20.32
CA ASP A 421 13.61 -0.40 -19.85
C ASP A 421 12.42 0.25 -20.59
N ASN A 422 12.29 -0.01 -21.90
CA ASN A 422 11.26 0.61 -22.73
C ASN A 422 9.87 -0.02 -22.44
N PRO A 423 8.85 0.77 -22.06
CA PRO A 423 7.53 0.25 -21.70
C PRO A 423 6.79 -0.50 -22.84
N ASP A 424 6.99 -0.07 -24.10
CA ASP A 424 6.34 -0.73 -25.25
C ASP A 424 7.01 -2.06 -25.56
N GLU A 425 8.33 -2.14 -25.41
CA GLU A 425 9.08 -3.38 -25.56
C GLU A 425 8.75 -4.38 -24.41
N GLN A 426 8.51 -3.86 -23.19
CA GLN A 426 8.02 -4.68 -22.07
C GLN A 426 6.68 -5.34 -22.43
N MET A 427 5.71 -4.57 -22.92
CA MET A 427 4.40 -5.06 -23.32
C MET A 427 4.52 -6.06 -24.47
N ALA A 428 5.28 -5.74 -25.51
CA ALA A 428 5.51 -6.65 -26.65
C ALA A 428 6.11 -7.99 -26.18
N LYS A 429 7.05 -7.96 -25.24
CA LYS A 429 7.66 -9.16 -24.66
C LYS A 429 6.66 -9.97 -23.83
N ALA A 430 5.82 -9.30 -23.03
CA ALA A 430 4.79 -9.97 -22.25
C ALA A 430 3.76 -10.65 -23.14
N VAL A 431 3.33 -10.00 -24.23
CA VAL A 431 2.44 -10.59 -25.25
C VAL A 431 3.07 -11.81 -25.92
N GLU A 432 4.35 -11.72 -26.31
CA GLU A 432 5.10 -12.85 -26.86
C GLU A 432 5.07 -14.07 -25.95
N LEU A 433 5.35 -13.88 -24.66
CA LEU A 433 5.37 -14.94 -23.67
C LEU A 433 3.97 -15.54 -23.42
N ALA A 434 2.96 -14.68 -23.32
CA ALA A 434 1.57 -15.09 -23.12
C ALA A 434 1.03 -15.91 -24.31
N LYS A 435 1.35 -15.54 -25.56
CA LYS A 435 1.00 -16.30 -26.78
C LYS A 435 1.68 -17.67 -26.81
N LYS A 436 2.99 -17.72 -26.55
CA LYS A 436 3.74 -18.98 -26.51
C LYS A 436 3.20 -19.97 -25.48
N ALA A 437 2.76 -19.48 -24.33
CA ALA A 437 2.15 -20.32 -23.30
C ALA A 437 0.76 -20.84 -23.71
N SER A 438 -0.02 -20.03 -24.42
CA SER A 438 -1.32 -20.42 -24.95
C SER A 438 -1.20 -21.57 -26.00
N GLU A 439 -0.10 -21.60 -26.75
CA GLU A 439 0.19 -22.62 -27.75
C GLU A 439 0.75 -23.93 -27.16
N LYS A 440 1.53 -23.82 -26.05
CA LYS A 440 2.22 -24.96 -25.43
C LYS A 440 1.59 -25.35 -24.08
N ARG A 441 0.63 -26.22 -24.09
CA ARG A 441 -0.02 -26.74 -22.88
C ARG A 441 0.77 -27.82 -22.12
N THR A 442 2.08 -28.00 -22.35
CA THR A 442 2.85 -29.13 -21.81
C THR A 442 4.34 -28.87 -21.62
N ALA A 443 4.77 -27.89 -20.86
CA ALA A 443 6.12 -27.95 -20.27
C ALA A 443 6.23 -26.94 -19.13
N GLY A 444 6.44 -27.43 -17.91
CA GLY A 444 6.74 -26.59 -16.77
C GLY A 444 8.03 -25.80 -17.00
N TYR A 445 7.96 -24.50 -17.00
CA TYR A 445 9.12 -23.63 -17.00
C TYR A 445 9.68 -23.57 -15.58
N GLY A 446 10.89 -24.11 -15.42
CA GLY A 446 11.66 -23.96 -14.19
C GLY A 446 12.70 -22.87 -14.37
N THR A 447 12.41 -21.64 -14.00
CA THR A 447 13.45 -20.64 -13.75
C THR A 447 13.84 -20.69 -12.27
N LYS A 448 15.13 -20.92 -11.99
CA LYS A 448 15.69 -20.70 -10.67
C LYS A 448 15.77 -19.17 -10.50
N ARG A 449 14.89 -18.58 -9.71
CA ARG A 449 15.15 -17.24 -9.22
C ARG A 449 16.26 -17.30 -8.19
N LEU A 450 17.36 -16.69 -8.56
CA LEU A 450 18.38 -16.29 -7.62
C LEU A 450 18.13 -14.79 -7.40
N TYR A 451 17.77 -14.42 -6.17
CA TYR A 451 17.96 -13.05 -5.73
C TYR A 451 19.47 -12.81 -5.78
N HIS A 452 19.93 -12.13 -6.84
CA HIS A 452 21.36 -11.97 -7.04
C HIS A 452 21.90 -10.86 -6.14
N PHE A 453 22.54 -11.25 -5.05
CA PHE A 453 23.45 -10.40 -4.26
C PHE A 453 24.62 -9.80 -5.08
N SER A 454 24.79 -10.18 -6.35
CA SER A 454 26.00 -9.92 -7.12
C SER A 454 26.06 -8.56 -7.80
N LYS A 455 25.05 -7.71 -7.72
CA LYS A 455 25.10 -6.37 -8.33
C LYS A 455 25.36 -5.20 -7.35
N MET A 456 25.35 -5.47 -6.03
CA MET A 456 25.79 -4.45 -5.06
C MET A 456 27.32 -4.46 -4.98
N GLY A 457 27.93 -3.30 -5.16
CA GLY A 457 29.35 -3.11 -4.93
C GLY A 457 29.72 -3.38 -3.45
N PRO A 458 31.02 -3.68 -3.13
CA PRO A 458 31.42 -3.97 -1.74
C PRO A 458 31.03 -2.88 -0.73
N GLN A 459 30.99 -1.63 -1.13
CA GLN A 459 30.59 -0.48 -0.29
C GLN A 459 29.10 -0.40 -0.04
N GLU A 460 28.27 -0.87 -0.97
CA GLU A 460 26.80 -0.93 -0.80
C GLU A 460 26.42 -2.10 0.11
N GLN A 461 27.20 -3.19 0.12
CA GLN A 461 27.00 -4.31 1.04
C GLN A 461 27.36 -3.95 2.49
N GLU A 462 28.35 -3.09 2.73
CA GLU A 462 28.71 -2.62 4.08
C GLU A 462 27.66 -1.68 4.68
N ASN A 463 26.92 -0.94 3.85
CA ASN A 463 25.85 -0.02 4.27
C ASN A 463 24.47 -0.67 4.29
N ARG A 464 24.35 -1.94 3.94
CA ARG A 464 23.09 -2.67 3.97
C ARG A 464 22.55 -2.75 5.40
N ILE A 465 21.32 -2.31 5.56
CA ILE A 465 20.58 -2.52 6.80
C ILE A 465 20.36 -4.02 7.01
N PRO A 466 20.83 -4.63 8.12
CA PRO A 466 20.63 -6.06 8.36
C PRO A 466 19.14 -6.40 8.36
N THR A 467 18.75 -7.41 7.60
CA THR A 467 17.39 -7.97 7.66
C THR A 467 17.22 -8.82 8.92
N LEU A 468 15.98 -9.13 9.31
CA LEU A 468 15.72 -10.04 10.42
C LEU A 468 16.34 -11.44 10.21
N LYS A 469 16.51 -11.85 8.96
CA LYS A 469 17.22 -13.08 8.61
C LYS A 469 18.69 -13.06 9.07
N ASP A 470 19.35 -11.92 8.94
CA ASP A 470 20.74 -11.73 9.38
C ASP A 470 20.84 -11.68 10.93
N LEU A 471 19.72 -11.38 11.60
CA LEU A 471 19.58 -11.31 13.05
C LEU A 471 19.16 -12.64 13.69
N LYS A 472 18.70 -13.64 12.90
CA LYS A 472 18.28 -14.97 13.40
C LYS A 472 19.22 -15.63 14.43
N PRO A 473 20.55 -15.59 14.33
CA PRO A 473 21.42 -16.17 15.33
C PRO A 473 21.30 -15.53 16.71
N ARG A 474 20.83 -14.28 16.79
CA ARG A 474 20.62 -13.56 18.07
C ARG A 474 19.27 -13.90 18.71
N PHE A 475 18.28 -14.30 17.91
CA PHE A 475 16.94 -14.69 18.40
C PHE A 475 16.82 -16.16 18.81
N SER A 476 17.79 -17.02 18.46
CA SER A 476 17.79 -18.44 18.83
C SER A 476 17.82 -18.71 20.35
N LYS A 477 18.08 -17.69 21.18
CA LYS A 477 18.02 -17.74 22.64
C LYS A 477 16.74 -17.12 23.24
N ALA A 478 15.98 -16.34 22.47
CA ALA A 478 14.65 -15.94 22.88
C ALA A 478 13.70 -17.10 22.57
N LYS A 479 13.07 -17.68 23.57
CA LYS A 479 12.05 -18.71 23.36
C LYS A 479 10.98 -18.15 22.46
N LEU A 480 10.94 -18.65 21.22
CA LEU A 480 9.79 -18.51 20.33
C LEU A 480 8.64 -19.28 20.99
N PHE A 481 7.66 -18.59 21.52
CA PHE A 481 6.39 -19.13 21.98
C PHE A 481 5.33 -19.00 20.92
#